data_2b520414b7cbbb4cc4a5362c1387a0d1
#
_entry.id   2b520414b7cbbb4cc4a5362c1387a0d1
#
_cell.length_a   1.000
_cell.length_b   1.000
_cell.length_c   1.000
_cell.angle_alpha   90.00
_cell.angle_beta   90.00
_cell.angle_gamma   90.00
#
_symmetry.space_group_name_H-M   'P 1'
#
loop_
_entity.id
_entity.type
_entity.pdbx_description
1 polymer ?
#
loop_
_entity_poly.entity_id
_entity_poly.type
_entity_poly.pdbx_seq_one_letter_code
_entity_poly.pdbx_strand_id
1 'polypeptide(L)'
;MGMGHSSIQLYLELWRRGILKEVKSVIDMGSQELHITVGDFEKLLKTYGVAGYRKEKFPNLENWPAQPRSSTKPFYELLGAREYACIDLNKEHGAIPHDLNMPLEDRSLFSRYDLVTDYGCNEHVFITSEAYRTIH
;
A
#
# COMPACT_ATOMS: atom_id res chain seq x y z
N MET A 1 -5.01 -0.93 -9.81
CA MET A 1 -4.88 -1.77 -8.60
C MET A 1 -5.01 -0.87 -7.38
N GLY A 2 -5.66 -1.36 -6.30
CA GLY A 2 -5.79 -0.44 -5.20
C GLY A 2 -6.49 -1.00 -3.96
N MET A 3 -6.23 -0.30 -2.86
CA MET A 3 -6.79 -0.55 -1.55
C MET A 3 -8.16 0.12 -1.45
N GLY A 4 -9.22 -0.67 -1.55
CA GLY A 4 -10.61 -0.20 -1.41
C GLY A 4 -11.08 -0.15 0.04
N HIS A 5 -12.36 0.24 0.23
CA HIS A 5 -12.99 0.41 1.53
C HIS A 5 -12.77 -0.77 2.49
N SER A 6 -13.04 -2.00 2.04
CA SER A 6 -12.91 -3.20 2.89
C SER A 6 -11.46 -3.48 3.30
N SER A 7 -10.50 -3.25 2.40
CA SER A 7 -9.08 -3.42 2.71
C SER A 7 -8.60 -2.39 3.73
N ILE A 8 -8.99 -1.12 3.56
CA ILE A 8 -8.69 -0.04 4.52
C ILE A 8 -9.30 -0.39 5.88
N GLN A 9 -10.55 -0.82 5.91
CA GLN A 9 -11.22 -1.23 7.15
C GLN A 9 -10.49 -2.38 7.85
N LEU A 10 -10.03 -3.41 7.10
CA LEU A 10 -9.24 -4.51 7.64
C LEU A 10 -7.95 -4.01 8.30
N TYR A 11 -7.22 -3.11 7.62
CA TYR A 11 -5.99 -2.54 8.16
C TYR A 11 -6.21 -1.74 9.43
N LEU A 12 -7.27 -0.94 9.46
CA LEU A 12 -7.64 -0.17 10.64
C LEU A 12 -8.02 -1.08 11.82
N GLU A 13 -8.67 -2.21 11.55
CA GLU A 13 -8.98 -3.21 12.58
C GLU A 13 -7.70 -3.89 13.11
N LEU A 14 -6.78 -4.28 12.22
CA LEU A 14 -5.48 -4.85 12.63
C LEU A 14 -4.65 -3.84 13.44
N TRP A 15 -4.67 -2.57 13.02
CA TRP A 15 -4.02 -1.47 13.73
C TRP A 15 -4.62 -1.29 15.13
N ARG A 16 -5.96 -1.22 15.23
CA ARG A 16 -6.67 -1.07 16.51
C ARG A 16 -6.37 -2.21 17.48
N ARG A 17 -6.22 -3.43 16.97
CA ARG A 17 -5.84 -4.62 17.77
C ARG A 17 -4.36 -4.64 18.15
N GLY A 18 -3.56 -3.71 17.70
CA GLY A 18 -2.13 -3.66 17.95
C GLY A 18 -1.29 -4.66 17.14
N ILE A 19 -1.88 -5.37 16.16
CA ILE A 19 -1.17 -6.35 15.32
C ILE A 19 -0.12 -5.65 14.46
N LEU A 20 -0.39 -4.42 14.01
CA LEU A 20 0.54 -3.64 13.18
C LEU A 20 1.53 -2.80 14.00
N LYS A 21 1.56 -2.93 15.32
CA LYS A 21 2.39 -2.08 16.21
C LYS A 21 3.87 -2.10 15.87
N GLU A 22 4.39 -3.27 15.50
CA GLU A 22 5.81 -3.47 15.18
C GLU A 22 6.11 -3.31 13.68
N VAL A 23 5.11 -3.11 12.83
CA VAL A 23 5.30 -2.85 11.39
C VAL A 23 5.78 -1.43 11.19
N LYS A 24 7.06 -1.27 10.79
CA LYS A 24 7.72 0.02 10.55
C LYS A 24 8.06 0.24 9.08
N SER A 25 8.14 -0.84 8.31
CA SER A 25 8.46 -0.81 6.90
C SER A 25 7.46 -1.64 6.08
N VAL A 26 6.98 -1.06 4.99
CA VAL A 26 5.96 -1.66 4.11
C VAL A 26 6.43 -1.60 2.67
N ILE A 27 6.22 -2.67 1.93
CA ILE A 27 6.37 -2.67 0.47
C ILE A 27 5.11 -3.21 -0.20
N ASP A 28 4.57 -2.44 -1.14
CA ASP A 28 3.43 -2.84 -1.97
C ASP A 28 3.91 -3.55 -3.25
N MET A 29 3.28 -4.67 -3.56
CA MET A 29 3.36 -5.30 -4.88
C MET A 29 2.46 -4.52 -5.82
N GLY A 30 3.08 -3.84 -6.79
CA GLY A 30 2.41 -2.86 -7.66
C GLY A 30 2.33 -1.46 -7.06
N SER A 31 2.12 -0.46 -7.91
CA SER A 31 1.87 0.95 -7.53
C SER A 31 0.44 1.09 -7.02
N GLN A 32 0.24 0.74 -5.75
CA GLN A 32 -1.10 0.69 -5.16
C GLN A 32 -1.66 2.08 -4.87
N GLU A 33 -2.96 2.24 -5.10
CA GLU A 33 -3.70 3.48 -4.91
C GLU A 33 -4.83 3.32 -3.89
N LEU A 34 -5.26 4.43 -3.28
CA LEU A 34 -6.44 4.46 -2.43
C LEU A 34 -7.71 4.57 -3.28
N HIS A 35 -8.55 3.55 -3.24
CA HIS A 35 -9.81 3.44 -3.97
C HIS A 35 -11.00 3.71 -3.03
N ILE A 36 -11.09 4.95 -2.56
CA ILE A 36 -12.11 5.36 -1.58
C ILE A 36 -12.42 6.85 -1.75
N THR A 37 -13.65 7.27 -1.44
CA THR A 37 -13.99 8.69 -1.36
C THR A 37 -13.40 9.32 -0.10
N VAL A 38 -13.11 10.63 -0.12
CA VAL A 38 -12.65 11.38 1.06
C VAL A 38 -13.59 11.18 2.25
N GLY A 39 -14.90 11.29 2.01
CA GLY A 39 -15.91 11.18 3.06
C GLY A 39 -15.92 9.79 3.73
N ASP A 40 -15.84 8.72 2.96
CA ASP A 40 -15.79 7.36 3.50
C ASP A 40 -14.46 7.10 4.22
N PHE A 41 -13.36 7.61 3.69
CA PHE A 41 -12.05 7.52 4.32
C PHE A 41 -12.03 8.21 5.69
N GLU A 42 -12.46 9.45 5.77
CA GLU A 42 -12.55 10.21 7.03
C GLU A 42 -13.49 9.56 8.04
N LYS A 43 -14.61 9.01 7.58
CA LYS A 43 -15.56 8.26 8.42
C LYS A 43 -14.90 7.01 9.02
N LEU A 44 -14.13 6.25 8.23
CA LEU A 44 -13.39 5.09 8.72
C LEU A 44 -12.36 5.51 9.76
N LEU A 45 -11.52 6.51 9.48
CA LEU A 45 -10.50 6.99 10.43
C LEU A 45 -11.13 7.40 11.75
N LYS A 46 -12.25 8.12 11.72
CA LYS A 46 -13.00 8.53 12.92
C LYS A 46 -13.55 7.32 13.68
N THR A 47 -14.13 6.35 12.98
CA THR A 47 -14.70 5.13 13.57
C THR A 47 -13.65 4.32 14.33
N TYR A 48 -12.41 4.26 13.79
CA TYR A 48 -11.31 3.52 14.41
C TYR A 48 -10.43 4.36 15.34
N GLY A 49 -10.75 5.65 15.52
CA GLY A 49 -10.03 6.54 16.44
C GLY A 49 -8.61 6.91 15.97
N VAL A 50 -8.37 6.93 14.65
CA VAL A 50 -7.08 7.32 14.11
C VAL A 50 -6.91 8.82 14.13
N ALA A 51 -5.91 9.30 14.84
CA ALA A 51 -5.54 10.72 14.90
C ALA A 51 -4.46 11.07 13.87
N GLY A 52 -4.25 12.37 13.64
CA GLY A 52 -3.16 12.87 12.83
C GLY A 52 -3.42 12.92 11.32
N TYR A 53 -4.63 12.56 10.87
CA TYR A 53 -5.01 12.76 9.48
C TYR A 53 -5.00 14.23 9.11
N ARG A 54 -4.34 14.53 7.99
CA ARG A 54 -4.35 15.85 7.35
C ARG A 54 -4.49 15.66 5.85
N LYS A 55 -5.53 16.27 5.27
CA LYS A 55 -5.90 16.10 3.86
C LYS A 55 -4.74 16.42 2.90
N GLU A 56 -3.95 17.44 3.20
CA GLU A 56 -2.81 17.86 2.37
C GLU A 56 -1.68 16.82 2.27
N LYS A 57 -1.68 15.81 3.16
CA LYS A 57 -0.75 14.68 3.09
C LYS A 57 -1.22 13.54 2.18
N PHE A 58 -2.45 13.63 1.69
CA PHE A 58 -3.07 12.64 0.80
C PHE A 58 -3.36 13.26 -0.57
N PRO A 59 -2.33 13.59 -1.37
CA PRO A 59 -2.52 14.24 -2.65
C PRO A 59 -3.41 13.38 -3.54
N ASN A 60 -4.34 14.03 -4.26
CA ASN A 60 -5.26 13.40 -5.19
C ASN A 60 -6.30 12.42 -4.58
N LEU A 61 -6.44 12.34 -3.26
CA LEU A 61 -7.46 11.48 -2.63
C LEU A 61 -8.88 11.88 -3.08
N GLU A 62 -9.12 13.17 -3.26
CA GLU A 62 -10.40 13.71 -3.73
C GLU A 62 -10.76 13.34 -5.16
N ASN A 63 -9.80 12.89 -5.94
CA ASN A 63 -10.02 12.58 -7.36
C ASN A 63 -10.77 11.27 -7.58
N TRP A 64 -10.76 10.36 -6.60
CA TRP A 64 -11.44 9.07 -6.77
C TRP A 64 -12.89 9.24 -7.26
N PRO A 65 -13.33 8.51 -8.32
CA PRO A 65 -12.63 7.42 -9.03
C PRO A 65 -11.71 7.86 -10.19
N ALA A 66 -11.59 9.16 -10.49
CA ALA A 66 -10.74 9.67 -11.58
C ALA A 66 -9.24 9.61 -11.25
N GLN A 67 -8.40 9.76 -12.28
CA GLN A 67 -6.95 9.87 -12.15
C GLN A 67 -6.52 11.35 -12.12
N PRO A 68 -5.34 11.68 -11.56
CA PRO A 68 -4.47 10.84 -10.74
C PRO A 68 -5.07 10.57 -9.35
N ARG A 69 -4.69 9.45 -8.73
CA ARG A 69 -5.18 9.04 -7.40
C ARG A 69 -4.09 9.08 -6.35
N SER A 70 -4.48 9.06 -5.09
CA SER A 70 -3.53 8.98 -3.98
C SER A 70 -2.90 7.60 -3.89
N SER A 71 -1.58 7.52 -3.68
CA SER A 71 -0.92 6.26 -3.33
C SER A 71 -1.35 5.79 -1.92
N THR A 72 -1.07 4.54 -1.62
CA THR A 72 -1.27 3.96 -0.27
C THR A 72 -0.25 4.43 0.76
N LYS A 73 0.89 4.98 0.32
CA LYS A 73 1.98 5.45 1.19
C LYS A 73 1.52 6.29 2.38
N PRO A 74 0.77 7.40 2.20
CA PRO A 74 0.39 8.25 3.33
C PRO A 74 -0.57 7.55 4.31
N PHE A 75 -1.29 6.51 3.88
CA PHE A 75 -2.10 5.70 4.77
C PHE A 75 -1.25 4.85 5.71
N TYR A 76 -0.22 4.16 5.18
CA TYR A 76 0.70 3.41 6.04
C TYR A 76 1.49 4.31 6.98
N GLU A 77 1.93 5.48 6.50
CA GLU A 77 2.61 6.48 7.35
C GLU A 77 1.70 6.97 8.48
N LEU A 78 0.42 7.19 8.21
CA LEU A 78 -0.59 7.55 9.21
C LEU A 78 -0.74 6.48 10.30
N LEU A 79 -0.58 5.21 9.95
CA LEU A 79 -0.64 4.08 10.87
C LEU A 79 0.70 3.75 11.56
N GLY A 80 1.77 4.50 11.28
CA GLY A 80 3.04 4.41 11.99
C GLY A 80 4.20 3.81 11.21
N ALA A 81 4.02 3.50 9.91
CA ALA A 81 5.13 3.10 9.05
C ALA A 81 6.12 4.27 8.87
N ARG A 82 7.41 3.95 8.88
CA ARG A 82 8.51 4.91 8.72
C ARG A 82 9.18 4.77 7.36
N GLU A 83 9.05 3.61 6.75
CA GLU A 83 9.58 3.29 5.43
C GLU A 83 8.47 2.70 4.57
N TYR A 84 8.41 3.16 3.32
CA TYR A 84 7.47 2.64 2.32
C TYR A 84 8.17 2.54 0.96
N ALA A 85 7.91 1.45 0.26
CA ALA A 85 8.25 1.28 -1.14
C ALA A 85 7.10 0.61 -1.89
N CYS A 86 7.17 0.63 -3.20
CA CYS A 86 6.35 -0.21 -4.07
C CYS A 86 7.19 -0.69 -5.26
N ILE A 87 6.85 -1.82 -5.81
CA ILE A 87 7.50 -2.43 -6.97
C ILE A 87 6.51 -2.49 -8.12
N ASP A 88 6.83 -1.85 -9.25
CA ASP A 88 5.99 -1.89 -10.45
C ASP A 88 6.80 -1.51 -11.70
N LEU A 89 6.40 -2.02 -12.86
CA LEU A 89 6.98 -1.60 -14.14
C LEU A 89 6.62 -0.16 -14.53
N ASN A 90 5.45 0.34 -14.11
CA ASN A 90 4.92 1.63 -14.52
C ASN A 90 5.62 2.85 -13.88
N LYS A 91 6.43 2.63 -12.84
CA LYS A 91 7.15 3.67 -12.08
C LYS A 91 6.24 4.73 -11.42
N GLU A 92 4.94 4.52 -11.37
CA GLU A 92 4.01 5.41 -10.68
C GLU A 92 4.29 5.41 -9.17
N HIS A 93 3.95 6.50 -8.51
CA HIS A 93 4.17 6.68 -7.06
C HIS A 93 5.61 6.43 -6.59
N GLY A 94 6.59 6.56 -7.50
CA GLY A 94 7.99 6.30 -7.18
C GLY A 94 8.35 4.81 -7.08
N ALA A 95 7.59 3.95 -7.75
CA ALA A 95 7.83 2.52 -7.73
C ALA A 95 9.24 2.14 -8.18
N ILE A 96 9.82 1.15 -7.52
CA ILE A 96 11.04 0.48 -7.95
C ILE A 96 10.70 -0.31 -9.21
N PRO A 97 11.34 0.00 -10.35
CA PRO A 97 10.99 -0.65 -11.62
C PRO A 97 11.45 -2.10 -11.62
N HIS A 98 10.50 -3.02 -11.63
CA HIS A 98 10.78 -4.45 -11.70
C HIS A 98 9.61 -5.19 -12.36
N ASP A 99 9.93 -6.14 -13.24
CA ASP A 99 8.95 -7.06 -13.81
C ASP A 99 8.76 -8.25 -12.86
N LEU A 100 7.59 -8.35 -12.26
CA LEU A 100 7.26 -9.44 -11.34
C LEU A 100 7.20 -10.83 -11.98
N ASN A 101 7.33 -10.92 -13.32
CA ASN A 101 7.57 -12.18 -14.02
C ASN A 101 9.04 -12.62 -14.00
N MET A 102 9.93 -11.79 -13.50
CA MET A 102 11.37 -12.04 -13.45
C MET A 102 11.86 -12.20 -12.03
N PRO A 103 12.93 -12.98 -11.79
CA PRO A 103 13.54 -13.06 -10.47
C PRO A 103 13.98 -11.68 -9.97
N LEU A 104 13.73 -11.39 -8.70
CA LEU A 104 14.22 -10.18 -8.05
C LEU A 104 15.74 -10.34 -7.81
N GLU A 105 16.56 -9.52 -8.47
CA GLU A 105 18.02 -9.55 -8.36
C GLU A 105 18.56 -8.56 -7.32
N ASP A 106 17.81 -7.51 -7.02
CA ASP A 106 18.22 -6.48 -6.05
C ASP A 106 18.16 -7.01 -4.62
N ARG A 107 19.31 -7.50 -4.14
CA ARG A 107 19.45 -8.04 -2.80
C ARG A 107 19.23 -7.03 -1.67
N SER A 108 19.28 -5.73 -1.97
CA SER A 108 19.01 -4.69 -0.97
C SER A 108 17.55 -4.69 -0.49
N LEU A 109 16.66 -5.32 -1.24
CA LEU A 109 15.24 -5.47 -0.92
C LEU A 109 14.93 -6.73 -0.12
N PHE A 110 15.88 -7.70 -0.04
CA PHE A 110 15.65 -8.98 0.61
C PHE A 110 15.53 -8.82 2.12
N SER A 111 14.49 -9.42 2.69
CA SER A 111 14.23 -9.42 4.14
C SER A 111 14.26 -8.02 4.78
N ARG A 112 13.93 -6.99 4.02
CA ARG A 112 14.03 -5.59 4.45
C ARG A 112 12.74 -5.06 5.06
N TYR A 113 11.59 -5.54 4.59
CA TYR A 113 10.30 -4.99 4.96
C TYR A 113 9.57 -5.88 5.95
N ASP A 114 8.93 -5.26 6.95
CA ASP A 114 8.13 -5.96 7.96
C ASP A 114 6.81 -6.47 7.38
N LEU A 115 6.32 -5.82 6.32
CA LEU A 115 5.06 -6.13 5.69
C LEU A 115 5.16 -6.00 4.18
N VAL A 116 4.73 -7.04 3.48
CA VAL A 116 4.51 -7.05 2.03
C VAL A 116 3.02 -7.11 1.78
N THR A 117 2.53 -6.28 0.88
CA THR A 117 1.09 -6.20 0.56
C THR A 117 0.84 -6.37 -0.92
N ASP A 118 -0.32 -6.95 -1.24
CA ASP A 118 -0.79 -7.14 -2.61
C ASP A 118 -2.30 -6.92 -2.69
N TYR A 119 -2.72 -5.90 -3.43
CA TYR A 119 -4.12 -5.58 -3.68
C TYR A 119 -4.44 -5.71 -5.17
N GLY A 120 -4.31 -6.94 -5.70
CA GLY A 120 -4.65 -7.25 -7.07
C GLY A 120 -3.53 -6.98 -8.07
N CYS A 121 -2.25 -7.10 -7.67
CA CYS A 121 -1.12 -7.06 -8.58
C CYS A 121 -0.80 -8.44 -9.14
N ASN A 122 -0.68 -9.43 -8.27
CA ASN A 122 -0.24 -10.78 -8.65
C ASN A 122 -1.22 -11.49 -9.58
N GLU A 123 -2.49 -11.13 -9.59
CA GLU A 123 -3.50 -11.67 -10.52
C GLU A 123 -3.23 -11.26 -11.99
N HIS A 124 -2.43 -10.22 -12.22
CA HIS A 124 -2.02 -9.74 -13.54
C HIS A 124 -0.63 -10.23 -13.96
N VAL A 125 0.07 -10.95 -13.08
CA VAL A 125 1.40 -11.51 -13.36
C VAL A 125 1.26 -12.86 -14.02
N PHE A 126 1.94 -13.04 -15.18
CA PHE A 126 1.87 -14.27 -15.95
C PHE A 126 2.61 -15.43 -15.25
N ILE A 127 3.79 -15.16 -14.68
CA ILE A 127 4.59 -16.14 -13.93
C ILE A 127 4.41 -15.91 -12.43
N THR A 128 3.25 -16.29 -11.91
CA THR A 128 2.86 -16.09 -10.51
C THR A 128 3.88 -16.65 -9.52
N SER A 129 4.58 -17.73 -9.85
CA SER A 129 5.63 -18.29 -8.99
C SER A 129 6.79 -17.32 -8.73
N GLU A 130 7.17 -16.49 -9.72
CA GLU A 130 8.23 -15.50 -9.52
C GLU A 130 7.74 -14.33 -8.65
N ALA A 131 6.49 -13.91 -8.83
CA ALA A 131 5.89 -12.90 -7.94
C ALA A 131 5.89 -13.37 -6.47
N TYR A 132 5.51 -14.62 -6.21
CA TYR A 132 5.57 -15.18 -4.85
C TYR A 132 7.00 -15.32 -4.31
N ARG A 133 7.98 -15.62 -5.14
CA ARG A 133 9.40 -15.62 -4.73
C ARG A 133 9.89 -14.22 -4.37
N THR A 134 9.38 -13.19 -5.04
CA THR A 134 9.70 -11.80 -4.72
C THR A 134 9.14 -11.38 -3.36
N ILE A 135 8.01 -11.96 -2.94
CA ILE A 135 7.40 -11.70 -1.63
C ILE A 135 8.18 -12.36 -0.48
N HIS A 136 8.78 -13.53 -0.73
CA HIS A 136 9.51 -14.33 0.27
C HIS A 136 11.01 -14.07 0.26
#